data_ef6c6b0f0d1a394812f39c833bfc1ffa
#
_entry.id   ef6c6b0f0d1a394812f39c833bfc1ffa
#
_cell.length_a   1.000
_cell.length_b   1.000
_cell.length_c   1.000
_cell.angle_alpha   90.00
_cell.angle_beta   90.00
_cell.angle_gamma   90.00
#
_symmetry.space_group_name_H-M   'P 1'
#
loop_
_entity.id
_entity.type
_entity.pdbx_description
1 polymer ?
#
loop_
_entity_poly.entity_id
_entity_poly.type
_entity_poly.pdbx_seq_one_letter_code
_entity_poly.pdbx_strand_id
1 'polypeptide(L)'
;MRPISQAHLLLLAAAYLHMPARRLRALARGEDPSLEEWLGGESARKVAHARHQAREAAARLARIGAAMVTIADAAYPAGLHDLEDPPALLFVRGTLPESGIAVVGSRTPPPEAVAFAREFARLCAMPVVSGLASGIDAAAHHGALDARLPTLAYVGTGLGVTYPPEHLALEEEIVARGGAVASERLPDEAVTKWALVHRDRLQAAHARATVLVASEPDGGAMQTMAFAKVLGRPRFVLKAGSAAGYGGNVLAQRDGAVALPPDPQTAIETIAAALKKETARANVRRARAAR
;
A
#
# COMPACT_ATOMS: atom_id res chain seq x y z
N MET A 1 -4.88 -3.61 -19.85
CA MET A 1 -5.12 -4.56 -18.74
C MET A 1 -5.70 -5.85 -19.30
N ARG A 2 -5.31 -7.02 -18.75
CA ARG A 2 -5.87 -8.31 -19.20
C ARG A 2 -7.25 -8.54 -18.56
N PRO A 3 -8.22 -9.12 -19.28
CA PRO A 3 -9.51 -9.48 -18.69
C PRO A 3 -9.33 -10.53 -17.58
N ILE A 4 -10.23 -10.52 -16.58
CA ILE A 4 -10.23 -11.51 -15.51
C ILE A 4 -10.50 -12.90 -16.12
N SER A 5 -9.55 -13.81 -15.96
CA SER A 5 -9.61 -15.18 -16.50
C SER A 5 -10.57 -16.07 -15.70
N GLN A 6 -10.90 -17.22 -16.23
CA GLN A 6 -11.72 -18.23 -15.52
C GLN A 6 -11.04 -18.66 -14.19
N ALA A 7 -9.70 -18.83 -14.19
CA ALA A 7 -8.95 -19.13 -12.97
C ALA A 7 -9.07 -18.02 -11.94
N HIS A 8 -8.99 -16.76 -12.36
CA HIS A 8 -9.20 -15.61 -11.49
C HIS A 8 -10.62 -15.57 -10.88
N LEU A 9 -11.66 -15.91 -11.67
CA LEU A 9 -13.03 -15.99 -11.16
C LEU A 9 -13.20 -17.08 -10.09
N LEU A 10 -12.50 -18.20 -10.23
CA LEU A 10 -12.52 -19.28 -9.22
C LEU A 10 -11.84 -18.86 -7.92
N LEU A 11 -10.66 -18.21 -8.01
CA LEU A 11 -9.97 -17.66 -6.84
C LEU A 11 -10.82 -16.59 -6.13
N LEU A 12 -11.49 -15.74 -6.90
CA LEU A 12 -12.38 -14.71 -6.36
C LEU A 12 -13.60 -15.34 -5.69
N ALA A 13 -14.19 -16.40 -6.26
CA ALA A 13 -15.28 -17.15 -5.63
C ALA A 13 -14.82 -17.82 -4.32
N ALA A 14 -13.61 -18.37 -4.28
CA ALA A 14 -13.04 -18.94 -3.07
C ALA A 14 -12.83 -17.85 -1.97
N ALA A 15 -12.44 -16.64 -2.36
CA ALA A 15 -12.33 -15.51 -1.44
C ALA A 15 -13.71 -15.10 -0.87
N TYR A 16 -14.75 -15.06 -1.69
CA TYR A 16 -16.14 -14.81 -1.23
C TYR A 16 -16.69 -15.93 -0.34
N LEU A 17 -16.15 -17.13 -0.41
CA LEU A 17 -16.44 -18.22 0.52
C LEU A 17 -15.56 -18.18 1.77
N HIS A 18 -14.84 -17.08 1.99
CA HIS A 18 -13.93 -16.89 3.12
C HIS A 18 -12.87 -18.01 3.27
N MET A 19 -12.34 -18.50 2.13
CA MET A 19 -11.22 -19.43 2.16
C MET A 19 -10.08 -18.87 3.01
N PRO A 20 -9.46 -19.65 3.89
CA PRO A 20 -8.31 -19.20 4.68
C PRO A 20 -7.22 -18.60 3.80
N ALA A 21 -6.70 -17.43 4.15
CA ALA A 21 -5.75 -16.66 3.34
C ALA A 21 -4.52 -17.48 2.92
N ARG A 22 -3.98 -18.33 3.83
CA ARG A 22 -2.86 -19.23 3.53
C ARG A 22 -3.19 -20.16 2.36
N ARG A 23 -4.40 -20.74 2.36
CA ARG A 23 -4.82 -21.67 1.30
C ARG A 23 -5.09 -20.93 0.00
N LEU A 24 -5.72 -19.76 0.06
CA LEU A 24 -5.95 -18.93 -1.11
C LEU A 24 -4.63 -18.53 -1.78
N ARG A 25 -3.57 -18.25 -1.01
CA ARG A 25 -2.23 -18.01 -1.55
C ARG A 25 -1.63 -19.23 -2.24
N ALA A 26 -1.74 -20.41 -1.63
CA ALA A 26 -1.26 -21.65 -2.23
C ALA A 26 -1.96 -21.97 -3.56
N LEU A 27 -3.29 -21.79 -3.60
CA LEU A 27 -4.07 -21.91 -4.83
C LEU A 27 -3.64 -20.90 -5.90
N ALA A 28 -3.45 -19.64 -5.52
CA ALA A 28 -3.03 -18.58 -6.45
C ALA A 28 -1.64 -18.87 -7.04
N ARG A 29 -0.77 -19.56 -6.30
CA ARG A 29 0.56 -20.00 -6.75
C ARG A 29 0.56 -21.31 -7.54
N GLY A 30 -0.59 -21.99 -7.62
CA GLY A 30 -0.67 -23.33 -8.23
C GLY A 30 -0.06 -24.45 -7.37
N GLU A 31 0.19 -24.20 -6.09
CA GLU A 31 0.76 -25.14 -5.12
C GLU A 31 -0.30 -26.09 -4.53
N ASP A 32 -1.58 -25.72 -4.58
CA ASP A 32 -2.72 -26.52 -4.10
C ASP A 32 -3.72 -26.74 -5.25
N PRO A 33 -3.79 -27.93 -5.86
CA PRO A 33 -4.73 -28.21 -6.94
C PRO A 33 -6.16 -28.48 -6.47
N SER A 34 -6.40 -28.51 -5.15
CA SER A 34 -7.65 -29.01 -4.56
C SER A 34 -8.78 -27.96 -4.47
N LEU A 35 -8.75 -26.91 -5.31
CA LEU A 35 -9.80 -25.88 -5.32
C LEU A 35 -11.19 -26.47 -5.61
N GLU A 36 -11.31 -27.35 -6.61
CA GLU A 36 -12.58 -27.98 -6.95
C GLU A 36 -13.05 -28.94 -5.83
N GLU A 37 -12.14 -29.66 -5.20
CA GLU A 37 -12.45 -30.53 -4.04
C GLU A 37 -12.95 -29.69 -2.86
N TRP A 38 -12.26 -28.56 -2.57
CA TRP A 38 -12.68 -27.64 -1.50
C TRP A 38 -14.05 -27.01 -1.79
N LEU A 39 -14.31 -26.61 -3.02
CA LEU A 39 -15.62 -26.12 -3.44
C LEU A 39 -16.70 -27.23 -3.35
N GLY A 40 -16.33 -28.48 -3.64
CA GLY A 40 -17.21 -29.65 -3.50
C GLY A 40 -17.59 -29.98 -2.04
N GLY A 41 -16.78 -29.55 -1.07
CA GLY A 41 -17.07 -29.66 0.37
C GLY A 41 -18.06 -28.63 0.88
N GLU A 42 -18.32 -27.57 0.11
CA GLU A 42 -19.31 -26.55 0.44
C GLU A 42 -20.69 -26.87 -0.19
N SER A 43 -21.76 -26.33 0.37
CA SER A 43 -23.08 -26.54 -0.22
C SER A 43 -23.18 -25.93 -1.62
N ALA A 44 -23.83 -26.62 -2.55
CA ALA A 44 -24.00 -26.14 -3.91
C ALA A 44 -24.61 -24.73 -4.01
N ARG A 45 -25.51 -24.39 -3.09
CA ARG A 45 -26.12 -23.06 -3.01
C ARG A 45 -25.09 -21.97 -2.65
N LYS A 46 -24.20 -22.22 -1.67
CA LYS A 46 -23.13 -21.29 -1.30
C LYS A 46 -22.14 -21.09 -2.43
N VAL A 47 -21.73 -22.18 -3.08
CA VAL A 47 -20.80 -22.12 -4.22
C VAL A 47 -21.41 -21.34 -5.38
N ALA A 48 -22.67 -21.59 -5.72
CA ALA A 48 -23.37 -20.86 -6.77
C ALA A 48 -23.45 -19.35 -6.45
N HIS A 49 -23.76 -18.99 -5.19
CA HIS A 49 -23.81 -17.60 -4.73
C HIS A 49 -22.42 -16.93 -4.83
N ALA A 50 -21.36 -17.58 -4.34
CA ALA A 50 -20.00 -17.04 -4.42
C ALA A 50 -19.50 -16.88 -5.87
N ARG A 51 -19.83 -17.80 -6.76
CA ARG A 51 -19.55 -17.67 -8.19
C ARG A 51 -20.31 -16.51 -8.83
N HIS A 52 -21.54 -16.25 -8.38
CA HIS A 52 -22.30 -15.08 -8.82
C HIS A 52 -21.62 -13.78 -8.33
N GLN A 53 -21.31 -13.68 -7.03
CA GLN A 53 -20.58 -12.53 -6.47
C GLN A 53 -19.24 -12.29 -7.20
N ALA A 54 -18.49 -13.33 -7.50
CA ALA A 54 -17.23 -13.22 -8.24
C ALA A 54 -17.43 -12.61 -9.64
N ARG A 55 -18.48 -12.99 -10.36
CA ARG A 55 -18.81 -12.39 -11.67
C ARG A 55 -19.22 -10.94 -11.56
N GLU A 56 -20.06 -10.61 -10.58
CA GLU A 56 -20.47 -9.22 -10.30
C GLU A 56 -19.27 -8.34 -9.93
N ALA A 57 -18.36 -8.84 -9.08
CA ALA A 57 -17.14 -8.15 -8.73
C ALA A 57 -16.22 -7.95 -9.94
N ALA A 58 -16.06 -8.97 -10.78
CA ALA A 58 -15.28 -8.87 -12.02
C ALA A 58 -15.88 -7.83 -12.98
N ALA A 59 -17.21 -7.81 -13.14
CA ALA A 59 -17.90 -6.82 -13.95
C ALA A 59 -17.76 -5.40 -13.39
N ARG A 60 -17.78 -5.26 -12.06
CA ARG A 60 -17.53 -3.97 -11.38
C ARG A 60 -16.10 -3.48 -11.64
N LEU A 61 -15.10 -4.33 -11.45
CA LEU A 61 -13.70 -4.00 -11.73
C LEU A 61 -13.51 -3.56 -13.18
N ALA A 62 -14.10 -4.28 -14.13
CA ALA A 62 -14.02 -3.94 -15.54
C ALA A 62 -14.63 -2.55 -15.83
N ARG A 63 -15.76 -2.20 -15.22
CA ARG A 63 -16.41 -0.88 -15.39
C ARG A 63 -15.55 0.29 -14.94
N ILE A 64 -14.77 0.11 -13.87
CA ILE A 64 -13.88 1.17 -13.35
C ILE A 64 -12.47 1.07 -13.90
N GLY A 65 -12.22 0.20 -14.88
CA GLY A 65 -10.89 0.01 -15.45
C GLY A 65 -9.88 -0.60 -14.47
N ALA A 66 -10.34 -1.39 -13.50
CA ALA A 66 -9.47 -2.08 -12.55
C ALA A 66 -9.18 -3.52 -12.96
N ALA A 67 -8.06 -4.06 -12.50
CA ALA A 67 -7.65 -5.45 -12.68
C ALA A 67 -7.50 -6.16 -11.33
N MET A 68 -7.47 -7.49 -11.40
CA MET A 68 -7.01 -8.33 -10.32
C MET A 68 -5.60 -8.84 -10.63
N VAL A 69 -4.71 -8.74 -9.66
CA VAL A 69 -3.33 -9.26 -9.69
C VAL A 69 -3.23 -10.28 -8.56
N THR A 70 -2.75 -11.47 -8.86
CA THR A 70 -2.52 -12.53 -7.87
C THR A 70 -1.08 -12.52 -7.38
N ILE A 71 -0.84 -13.12 -6.23
CA ILE A 71 0.52 -13.26 -5.66
C ILE A 71 1.50 -14.01 -6.58
N ALA A 72 1.02 -14.73 -7.59
CA ALA A 72 1.84 -15.44 -8.57
C ALA A 72 2.14 -14.62 -9.84
N ASP A 73 1.45 -13.52 -10.05
CA ASP A 73 1.62 -12.72 -11.25
C ASP A 73 2.92 -11.90 -11.20
N ALA A 74 3.58 -11.78 -12.35
CA ALA A 74 4.79 -10.94 -12.47
C ALA A 74 4.53 -9.44 -12.17
N ALA A 75 3.28 -8.98 -12.26
CA ALA A 75 2.86 -7.63 -11.91
C ALA A 75 2.63 -7.44 -10.41
N TYR A 76 2.72 -8.52 -9.60
CA TYR A 76 2.56 -8.40 -8.16
C TYR A 76 3.76 -7.68 -7.54
N PRO A 77 3.54 -6.67 -6.67
CA PRO A 77 4.65 -5.89 -6.12
C PRO A 77 5.60 -6.76 -5.30
N ALA A 78 6.87 -6.78 -5.70
CA ALA A 78 7.89 -7.64 -5.09
C ALA A 78 8.01 -7.44 -3.56
N GLY A 79 7.92 -6.18 -3.10
CA GLY A 79 8.00 -5.87 -1.67
C GLY A 79 6.87 -6.46 -0.83
N LEU A 80 5.71 -6.77 -1.42
CA LEU A 80 4.61 -7.40 -0.68
C LEU A 80 4.88 -8.86 -0.31
N HIS A 81 5.81 -9.54 -1.00
CA HIS A 81 6.23 -10.89 -0.64
C HIS A 81 6.97 -10.96 0.70
N ASP A 82 7.51 -9.84 1.18
CA ASP A 82 8.22 -9.76 2.46
C ASP A 82 7.27 -9.72 3.68
N LEU A 83 5.96 -9.57 3.44
CA LEU A 83 4.95 -9.64 4.49
C LEU A 83 4.80 -11.08 5.00
N GLU A 84 4.50 -11.22 6.29
CA GLU A 84 4.12 -12.52 6.88
C GLU A 84 2.82 -13.05 6.26
N ASP A 85 1.89 -12.13 5.95
CA ASP A 85 0.58 -12.41 5.37
C ASP A 85 0.36 -11.63 4.06
N PRO A 86 1.12 -11.88 2.98
CA PRO A 86 0.96 -11.16 1.73
C PRO A 86 -0.44 -11.40 1.15
N PRO A 87 -1.10 -10.39 0.54
CA PRO A 87 -2.39 -10.57 -0.10
C PRO A 87 -2.32 -11.64 -1.21
N ALA A 88 -3.22 -12.62 -1.20
CA ALA A 88 -3.34 -13.57 -2.31
C ALA A 88 -3.81 -12.89 -3.59
N LEU A 89 -4.70 -11.90 -3.42
CA LEU A 89 -5.34 -11.12 -4.48
C LEU A 89 -5.12 -9.64 -4.18
N LEU A 90 -4.75 -8.89 -5.19
CA LEU A 90 -4.63 -7.44 -5.15
C LEU A 90 -5.47 -6.87 -6.29
N PHE A 91 -6.38 -5.96 -5.97
CA PHE A 91 -7.17 -5.23 -6.95
C PHE A 91 -6.49 -3.91 -7.26
N VAL A 92 -6.34 -3.57 -8.53
CA VAL A 92 -5.53 -2.42 -8.96
C VAL A 92 -6.27 -1.64 -10.05
N ARG A 93 -6.38 -0.34 -9.86
CA ARG A 93 -6.82 0.61 -10.85
C ARG A 93 -5.64 1.54 -11.20
N GLY A 94 -5.27 1.61 -12.48
CA GLY A 94 -4.08 2.33 -12.93
C GLY A 94 -2.84 1.47 -13.08
N THR A 95 -1.65 2.05 -12.95
CA THR A 95 -0.36 1.39 -13.15
C THR A 95 0.45 1.38 -11.85
N LEU A 96 0.72 0.20 -11.31
CA LEU A 96 1.54 0.05 -10.10
C LEU A 96 2.98 0.50 -10.39
N PRO A 97 3.56 1.42 -9.62
CA PRO A 97 4.99 1.65 -9.65
C PRO A 97 5.72 0.41 -9.09
N GLU A 98 6.95 0.17 -9.53
CA GLU A 98 7.76 -0.95 -9.03
C GLU A 98 8.05 -0.82 -7.52
N SER A 99 8.34 0.39 -7.07
CA SER A 99 8.56 0.75 -5.67
C SER A 99 8.39 2.25 -5.48
N GLY A 100 8.49 2.73 -4.23
CA GLY A 100 8.40 4.16 -3.95
C GLY A 100 8.91 4.54 -2.57
N ILE A 101 8.57 5.75 -2.13
CA ILE A 101 8.73 6.21 -0.74
C ILE A 101 7.35 6.31 -0.11
N ALA A 102 7.13 5.65 1.01
CA ALA A 102 5.90 5.84 1.78
C ALA A 102 5.96 7.17 2.53
N VAL A 103 4.97 8.03 2.32
CA VAL A 103 4.82 9.30 3.02
C VAL A 103 3.51 9.25 3.79
N VAL A 104 3.59 9.27 5.12
CA VAL A 104 2.44 9.01 5.99
C VAL A 104 2.38 10.02 7.14
N GLY A 105 1.18 10.19 7.70
CA GLY A 105 1.00 11.08 8.84
C GLY A 105 -0.44 11.28 9.29
N SER A 106 -0.64 12.32 10.07
CA SER A 106 -1.92 12.72 10.65
C SER A 106 -2.93 13.09 9.57
N ARG A 107 -4.21 12.85 9.87
CA ARG A 107 -5.35 13.32 9.07
C ARG A 107 -5.68 14.79 9.33
N THR A 108 -5.23 15.32 10.45
CA THR A 108 -5.39 16.70 10.89
C THR A 108 -4.02 17.28 11.32
N PRO A 109 -3.05 17.36 10.38
CA PRO A 109 -1.71 17.81 10.69
C PRO A 109 -1.63 19.33 10.83
N PRO A 110 -0.57 19.86 11.48
CA PRO A 110 -0.25 21.28 11.41
C PRO A 110 -0.01 21.75 9.96
N PRO A 111 -0.32 23.01 9.61
CA PRO A 111 -0.19 23.53 8.24
C PRO A 111 1.23 23.39 7.64
N GLU A 112 2.26 23.59 8.44
CA GLU A 112 3.65 23.43 8.01
C GLU A 112 4.01 21.99 7.66
N ALA A 113 3.37 20.99 8.30
CA ALA A 113 3.53 19.58 7.96
C ALA A 113 2.87 19.25 6.61
N VAL A 114 1.72 19.86 6.33
CA VAL A 114 1.06 19.74 5.00
C VAL A 114 1.97 20.30 3.92
N ALA A 115 2.49 21.50 4.13
CA ALA A 115 3.40 22.15 3.20
C ALA A 115 4.67 21.31 2.96
N PHE A 116 5.27 20.82 4.05
CA PHE A 116 6.43 19.92 3.96
C PHE A 116 6.10 18.64 3.16
N ALA A 117 5.01 17.94 3.46
CA ALA A 117 4.65 16.70 2.79
C ALA A 117 4.46 16.90 1.28
N ARG A 118 3.76 17.98 0.89
CA ARG A 118 3.53 18.32 -0.53
C ARG A 118 4.84 18.64 -1.24
N GLU A 119 5.68 19.50 -0.66
CA GLU A 119 6.94 19.92 -1.27
C GLU A 119 7.96 18.76 -1.31
N PHE A 120 8.06 17.99 -0.23
CA PHE A 120 8.88 16.77 -0.20
C PHE A 120 8.50 15.80 -1.31
N ALA A 121 7.20 15.51 -1.47
CA ALA A 121 6.71 14.62 -2.51
C ALA A 121 6.93 15.19 -3.92
N ARG A 122 6.83 16.50 -4.09
CA ARG A 122 7.09 17.19 -5.36
C ARG A 122 8.55 17.10 -5.79
N LEU A 123 9.48 17.16 -4.84
CA LEU A 123 10.93 17.11 -5.09
C LEU A 123 11.48 15.67 -5.08
N CYS A 124 10.75 14.72 -4.51
CA CYS A 124 11.16 13.33 -4.41
C CYS A 124 11.16 12.68 -5.80
N ALA A 125 12.32 12.37 -6.35
CA ALA A 125 12.45 11.74 -7.68
C ALA A 125 11.95 10.28 -7.74
N MET A 126 11.20 9.82 -6.74
CA MET A 126 10.64 8.47 -6.63
C MET A 126 9.11 8.52 -6.54
N PRO A 127 8.41 7.46 -6.99
CA PRO A 127 6.98 7.34 -6.75
C PRO A 127 6.64 7.47 -5.26
N VAL A 128 5.53 8.16 -4.97
CA VAL A 128 4.99 8.29 -3.61
C VAL A 128 4.00 7.16 -3.36
N VAL A 129 4.12 6.51 -2.20
CA VAL A 129 3.14 5.52 -1.71
C VAL A 129 2.46 6.10 -0.48
N SER A 130 1.13 6.12 -0.46
CA SER A 130 0.37 6.58 0.69
C SER A 130 -1.01 5.93 0.76
N GLY A 131 -1.93 6.47 1.56
CA GLY A 131 -3.18 5.81 1.89
C GLY A 131 -4.45 6.54 1.47
N LEU A 132 -4.35 7.62 0.75
CA LEU A 132 -5.51 8.44 0.34
C LEU A 132 -6.28 9.06 1.52
N ALA A 133 -5.73 9.08 2.72
CA ALA A 133 -6.36 9.74 3.86
C ALA A 133 -6.26 11.26 3.76
N SER A 134 -7.10 11.99 4.49
CA SER A 134 -6.99 13.45 4.62
C SER A 134 -5.62 13.81 5.24
N GLY A 135 -5.20 15.07 5.10
CA GLY A 135 -3.98 15.59 5.69
C GLY A 135 -2.70 15.18 4.95
N ILE A 136 -1.78 14.50 5.61
CA ILE A 136 -0.45 14.19 5.05
C ILE A 136 -0.52 13.33 3.79
N ASP A 137 -1.36 12.29 3.77
CA ASP A 137 -1.47 11.40 2.62
C ASP A 137 -1.90 12.17 1.37
N ALA A 138 -2.97 12.97 1.47
CA ALA A 138 -3.47 13.80 0.38
C ALA A 138 -2.43 14.82 -0.08
N ALA A 139 -1.74 15.49 0.87
CA ALA A 139 -0.69 16.45 0.54
C ALA A 139 0.46 15.79 -0.25
N ALA A 140 0.87 14.58 0.16
CA ALA A 140 1.92 13.83 -0.53
C ALA A 140 1.48 13.41 -1.95
N HIS A 141 0.24 12.93 -2.11
CA HIS A 141 -0.31 12.62 -3.44
C HIS A 141 -0.33 13.86 -4.35
N HIS A 142 -0.83 14.99 -3.85
CA HIS A 142 -0.84 16.25 -4.62
C HIS A 142 0.58 16.68 -5.01
N GLY A 143 1.56 16.60 -4.09
CA GLY A 143 2.95 16.94 -4.38
C GLY A 143 3.54 16.09 -5.51
N ALA A 144 3.30 14.78 -5.50
CA ALA A 144 3.73 13.89 -6.58
C ALA A 144 3.06 14.24 -7.91
N LEU A 145 1.74 14.53 -7.89
CA LEU A 145 0.98 14.94 -9.08
C LEU A 145 1.47 16.29 -9.65
N ASP A 146 1.78 17.27 -8.79
CA ASP A 146 2.37 18.56 -9.19
C ASP A 146 3.68 18.36 -9.97
N ALA A 147 4.48 17.37 -9.59
CA ALA A 147 5.73 17.02 -10.28
C ALA A 147 5.57 16.02 -11.43
N ARG A 148 4.33 15.61 -11.74
CA ARG A 148 4.03 14.56 -12.74
C ARG A 148 4.71 13.22 -12.42
N LEU A 149 4.94 12.95 -11.15
CA LEU A 149 5.46 11.67 -10.66
C LEU A 149 4.30 10.69 -10.40
N PRO A 150 4.48 9.40 -10.68
CA PRO A 150 3.50 8.40 -10.31
C PRO A 150 3.29 8.37 -8.80
N THR A 151 2.04 8.17 -8.37
CA THR A 151 1.75 7.95 -6.96
C THR A 151 0.79 6.78 -6.79
N LEU A 152 0.95 6.03 -5.70
CA LEU A 152 0.18 4.84 -5.38
C LEU A 152 -0.58 5.04 -4.08
N ALA A 153 -1.90 4.92 -4.14
CA ALA A 153 -2.75 4.88 -2.97
C ALA A 153 -3.16 3.44 -2.65
N TYR A 154 -2.72 2.93 -1.48
CA TYR A 154 -3.34 1.74 -0.92
C TYR A 154 -4.58 2.13 -0.13
N VAL A 155 -5.73 1.53 -0.39
CA VAL A 155 -6.99 1.87 0.28
C VAL A 155 -7.54 0.71 1.13
N GLY A 156 -8.30 1.05 2.18
CA GLY A 156 -8.92 0.07 3.08
C GLY A 156 -10.34 -0.32 2.68
N THR A 157 -10.79 0.06 1.49
CA THR A 157 -12.10 -0.27 0.88
C THR A 157 -11.89 -1.16 -0.32
N GLY A 158 -12.94 -1.82 -0.79
CA GLY A 158 -12.95 -2.34 -2.16
C GLY A 158 -12.90 -1.19 -3.18
N LEU A 159 -12.34 -1.44 -4.38
CA LEU A 159 -12.13 -0.43 -5.43
C LEU A 159 -13.43 0.07 -6.09
N GLY A 160 -14.55 0.03 -5.46
CA GLY A 160 -15.80 0.63 -5.92
C GLY A 160 -16.29 1.73 -4.99
N VAL A 161 -15.51 1.97 -3.94
CA VAL A 161 -15.87 2.91 -2.86
C VAL A 161 -14.65 3.75 -2.51
N THR A 162 -14.70 5.03 -2.82
CA THR A 162 -13.65 5.98 -2.39
C THR A 162 -13.86 6.38 -0.93
N TYR A 163 -12.80 6.31 -0.15
CA TYR A 163 -12.80 6.78 1.23
C TYR A 163 -11.52 7.56 1.57
N PRO A 164 -11.61 8.78 2.11
CA PRO A 164 -12.88 9.51 2.36
C PRO A 164 -13.54 9.96 1.04
N PRO A 165 -14.87 10.17 1.01
CA PRO A 165 -15.60 10.47 -0.25
C PRO A 165 -15.13 11.74 -0.96
N GLU A 166 -14.68 12.74 -0.20
CA GLU A 166 -14.14 14.00 -0.73
C GLU A 166 -12.87 13.81 -1.57
N HIS A 167 -12.19 12.66 -1.48
CA HIS A 167 -11.00 12.34 -2.25
C HIS A 167 -11.27 11.64 -3.58
N LEU A 168 -12.53 11.54 -4.02
CA LEU A 168 -12.85 10.95 -5.31
C LEU A 168 -12.10 11.63 -6.47
N ALA A 169 -12.06 12.96 -6.48
CA ALA A 169 -11.33 13.71 -7.52
C ALA A 169 -9.82 13.42 -7.49
N LEU A 170 -9.24 13.31 -6.28
CA LEU A 170 -7.83 12.96 -6.12
C LEU A 170 -7.53 11.53 -6.59
N GLU A 171 -8.41 10.58 -6.26
CA GLU A 171 -8.31 9.19 -6.73
C GLU A 171 -8.32 9.11 -8.26
N GLU A 172 -9.24 9.82 -8.91
CA GLU A 172 -9.34 9.88 -10.37
C GLU A 172 -8.09 10.53 -10.99
N GLU A 173 -7.57 11.60 -10.39
CA GLU A 173 -6.36 12.27 -10.88
C GLU A 173 -5.12 11.39 -10.75
N ILE A 174 -4.96 10.64 -9.64
CA ILE A 174 -3.88 9.67 -9.46
C ILE A 174 -3.85 8.69 -10.63
N VAL A 175 -4.98 8.10 -10.97
CA VAL A 175 -5.09 7.11 -12.05
C VAL A 175 -4.84 7.78 -13.42
N ALA A 176 -5.46 8.93 -13.66
CA ALA A 176 -5.33 9.66 -14.93
C ALA A 176 -3.89 10.11 -15.23
N ARG A 177 -3.09 10.36 -14.19
CA ARG A 177 -1.67 10.77 -14.28
C ARG A 177 -0.68 9.60 -14.27
N GLY A 178 -1.16 8.36 -14.44
CA GLY A 178 -0.31 7.17 -14.56
C GLY A 178 0.12 6.54 -13.22
N GLY A 179 -0.49 6.96 -12.12
CA GLY A 179 -0.39 6.29 -10.82
C GLY A 179 -1.39 5.15 -10.68
N ALA A 180 -1.61 4.70 -9.45
CA ALA A 180 -2.54 3.62 -9.15
C ALA A 180 -3.25 3.79 -7.82
N VAL A 181 -4.43 3.17 -7.73
CA VAL A 181 -5.13 2.87 -6.48
C VAL A 181 -5.23 1.37 -6.34
N ALA A 182 -4.84 0.83 -5.19
CA ALA A 182 -4.78 -0.61 -4.96
C ALA A 182 -5.43 -1.01 -3.63
N SER A 183 -6.05 -2.17 -3.61
CA SER A 183 -6.68 -2.74 -2.43
C SER A 183 -6.57 -4.26 -2.41
N GLU A 184 -6.44 -4.83 -1.21
CA GLU A 184 -6.61 -6.27 -0.99
C GLU A 184 -8.04 -6.66 -0.63
N ARG A 185 -8.93 -5.64 -0.44
CA ARG A 185 -10.34 -5.85 -0.08
C ARG A 185 -11.13 -6.25 -1.30
N LEU A 186 -12.11 -7.16 -1.10
CA LEU A 186 -13.02 -7.51 -2.19
C LEU A 186 -13.73 -6.25 -2.72
N PRO A 187 -14.05 -6.19 -4.02
CA PRO A 187 -14.49 -4.94 -4.67
C PRO A 187 -15.75 -4.28 -4.11
N ASP A 188 -16.55 -5.00 -3.35
CA ASP A 188 -17.79 -4.54 -2.74
C ASP A 188 -17.66 -4.28 -1.22
N GLU A 189 -16.46 -4.51 -0.63
CA GLU A 189 -16.28 -4.34 0.80
C GLU A 189 -16.18 -2.86 1.19
N ALA A 190 -17.00 -2.50 2.18
CA ALA A 190 -17.00 -1.16 2.79
C ALA A 190 -15.77 -0.95 3.70
N VAL A 191 -15.53 0.31 4.02
CA VAL A 191 -14.47 0.69 4.96
C VAL A 191 -14.75 0.16 6.37
N THR A 192 -13.69 -0.32 7.04
CA THR A 192 -13.68 -0.62 8.47
C THR A 192 -12.41 -0.06 9.11
N LYS A 193 -12.46 0.24 10.41
CA LYS A 193 -11.25 0.68 11.14
C LYS A 193 -10.11 -0.33 11.01
N TRP A 194 -10.42 -1.61 11.12
CA TRP A 194 -9.46 -2.69 10.96
C TRP A 194 -8.82 -2.68 9.56
N ALA A 195 -9.62 -2.55 8.50
CA ALA A 195 -9.12 -2.53 7.13
C ALA A 195 -8.21 -1.33 6.85
N LEU A 196 -8.52 -0.16 7.42
CA LEU A 196 -7.67 1.03 7.30
C LEU A 196 -6.30 0.82 7.96
N VAL A 197 -6.25 0.20 9.13
CA VAL A 197 -4.98 -0.12 9.82
C VAL A 197 -4.25 -1.26 9.12
N HIS A 198 -4.98 -2.30 8.73
CA HIS A 198 -4.39 -3.50 8.13
C HIS A 198 -3.71 -3.20 6.78
N ARG A 199 -4.26 -2.28 5.97
CA ARG A 199 -3.68 -1.88 4.68
C ARG A 199 -2.33 -1.14 4.84
N ASP A 200 -2.04 -0.55 6.02
CA ASP A 200 -0.82 0.23 6.25
C ASP A 200 0.45 -0.63 6.08
N ARG A 201 0.34 -1.95 6.30
CA ARG A 201 1.43 -2.89 6.01
C ARG A 201 1.78 -2.95 4.53
N LEU A 202 0.81 -2.73 3.63
CA LEU A 202 1.03 -2.72 2.20
C LEU A 202 1.86 -1.50 1.77
N GLN A 203 1.60 -0.34 2.38
CA GLN A 203 2.39 0.87 2.13
C GLN A 203 3.85 0.66 2.55
N ALA A 204 4.07 0.15 3.77
CA ALA A 204 5.40 -0.12 4.30
C ALA A 204 6.16 -1.17 3.47
N ALA A 205 5.48 -2.21 3.02
CA ALA A 205 6.08 -3.30 2.25
C ALA A 205 6.42 -2.90 0.82
N HIS A 206 5.55 -2.13 0.17
CA HIS A 206 5.78 -1.65 -1.20
C HIS A 206 6.91 -0.62 -1.28
N ALA A 207 7.07 0.18 -0.24
CA ALA A 207 8.03 1.27 -0.21
C ALA A 207 9.45 0.80 0.14
N ARG A 208 10.44 1.49 -0.41
CA ARG A 208 11.86 1.32 -0.04
C ARG A 208 12.19 1.96 1.30
N ALA A 209 11.42 2.96 1.70
CA ALA A 209 11.53 3.63 2.99
C ALA A 209 10.20 4.27 3.36
N THR A 210 10.00 4.53 4.66
CA THR A 210 8.81 5.21 5.19
C THR A 210 9.20 6.51 5.87
N VAL A 211 8.51 7.60 5.51
CA VAL A 211 8.67 8.94 6.07
C VAL A 211 7.41 9.30 6.86
N LEU A 212 7.54 9.47 8.16
CA LEU A 212 6.51 10.02 9.04
C LEU A 212 6.67 11.53 9.09
N VAL A 213 5.70 12.27 8.54
CA VAL A 213 5.77 13.73 8.51
C VAL A 213 5.27 14.35 9.81
N ALA A 214 4.07 13.98 10.25
CA ALA A 214 3.52 14.42 11.54
C ALA A 214 2.54 13.38 12.06
N SER A 215 2.62 13.02 13.34
CA SER A 215 1.67 12.12 13.99
C SER A 215 1.64 12.33 15.49
N GLU A 216 0.47 12.13 16.09
CA GLU A 216 0.36 11.90 17.51
C GLU A 216 0.81 10.47 17.87
N PRO A 217 1.12 10.18 19.15
CA PRO A 217 1.61 8.87 19.59
C PRO A 217 0.69 7.70 19.28
N ASP A 218 -0.62 7.91 19.29
CA ASP A 218 -1.68 6.97 18.99
C ASP A 218 -2.23 7.10 17.55
N GLY A 219 -1.58 7.92 16.72
CA GLY A 219 -1.97 8.15 15.34
C GLY A 219 -1.82 6.91 14.46
N GLY A 220 -2.74 6.73 13.48
CA GLY A 220 -2.74 5.58 12.57
C GLY A 220 -1.42 5.40 11.80
N ALA A 221 -0.74 6.48 11.43
CA ALA A 221 0.54 6.44 10.73
C ALA A 221 1.66 5.74 11.52
N MET A 222 1.54 5.66 12.86
CA MET A 222 2.48 4.90 13.69
C MET A 222 2.43 3.40 13.39
N GLN A 223 1.31 2.87 12.88
CA GLN A 223 1.21 1.48 12.44
C GLN A 223 2.06 1.23 11.19
N THR A 224 2.05 2.16 10.22
CA THR A 224 2.93 2.06 9.05
C THR A 224 4.41 2.04 9.46
N MET A 225 4.78 2.88 10.44
CA MET A 225 6.14 2.91 11.00
C MET A 225 6.50 1.58 11.70
N ALA A 226 5.55 0.99 12.43
CA ALA A 226 5.76 -0.31 13.08
C ALA A 226 5.94 -1.44 12.04
N PHE A 227 5.12 -1.49 11.00
CA PHE A 227 5.28 -2.45 9.90
C PHE A 227 6.62 -2.27 9.18
N ALA A 228 7.02 -1.03 8.87
CA ALA A 228 8.31 -0.75 8.26
C ALA A 228 9.48 -1.25 9.13
N LYS A 229 9.37 -1.13 10.47
CA LYS A 229 10.36 -1.67 11.41
C LYS A 229 10.46 -3.20 11.33
N VAL A 230 9.32 -3.89 11.38
CA VAL A 230 9.26 -5.36 11.29
C VAL A 230 9.87 -5.85 9.97
N LEU A 231 9.59 -5.14 8.87
CA LEU A 231 10.13 -5.44 7.54
C LEU A 231 11.60 -5.04 7.36
N GLY A 232 12.23 -4.42 8.38
CA GLY A 232 13.60 -3.93 8.27
C GLY A 232 13.77 -2.79 7.26
N ARG A 233 12.70 -2.10 6.90
CA ARG A 233 12.75 -0.95 5.97
C ARG A 233 13.27 0.30 6.69
N PRO A 234 14.08 1.14 6.02
CA PRO A 234 14.49 2.44 6.57
C PRO A 234 13.29 3.30 6.97
N ARG A 235 13.36 3.89 8.15
CA ARG A 235 12.32 4.75 8.71
C ARG A 235 12.87 6.13 8.98
N PHE A 236 12.13 7.13 8.55
CA PHE A 236 12.48 8.53 8.71
C PHE A 236 11.34 9.29 9.37
N VAL A 237 11.67 10.33 10.12
CA VAL A 237 10.68 11.21 10.76
C VAL A 237 11.08 12.66 10.54
N LEU A 238 10.12 13.51 10.21
CA LEU A 238 10.38 14.95 10.21
C LEU A 238 10.72 15.40 11.63
N LYS A 239 11.86 16.07 11.79
CA LYS A 239 12.28 16.64 13.07
C LYS A 239 11.47 17.90 13.35
N ALA A 240 10.59 17.86 14.33
CA ALA A 240 9.69 18.95 14.65
C ALA A 240 9.74 19.41 16.12
N GLY A 241 10.72 18.96 16.86
CA GLY A 241 10.86 19.31 18.27
C GLY A 241 9.69 18.81 19.13
N SER A 242 9.28 19.61 20.12
CA SER A 242 8.15 19.31 21.04
C SER A 242 6.83 19.97 20.61
N ALA A 243 6.70 20.41 19.37
CA ALA A 243 5.48 21.02 18.89
C ALA A 243 4.30 20.03 18.89
N ALA A 244 3.08 20.54 19.12
CA ALA A 244 1.86 19.75 19.05
C ALA A 244 1.71 19.09 17.65
N GLY A 245 1.15 17.89 17.61
CA GLY A 245 1.00 17.14 16.37
C GLY A 245 2.19 16.25 15.98
N TYR A 246 3.28 16.25 16.78
CA TYR A 246 4.51 15.52 16.48
C TYR A 246 4.97 14.55 17.57
N GLY A 247 4.11 14.26 18.54
CA GLY A 247 4.44 13.33 19.64
C GLY A 247 4.84 11.95 19.14
N GLY A 248 4.20 11.46 18.08
CA GLY A 248 4.53 10.21 17.39
C GLY A 248 5.90 10.25 16.72
N ASN A 249 6.31 11.38 16.15
CA ASN A 249 7.63 11.55 15.54
C ASN A 249 8.74 11.38 16.59
N VAL A 250 8.55 11.97 17.78
CA VAL A 250 9.50 11.81 18.89
C VAL A 250 9.62 10.36 19.32
N LEU A 251 8.49 9.63 19.42
CA LEU A 251 8.49 8.21 19.75
C LEU A 251 9.18 7.37 18.67
N ALA A 252 8.87 7.61 17.40
CA ALA A 252 9.48 6.87 16.28
C ALA A 252 10.99 7.14 16.20
N GLN A 253 11.45 8.36 16.50
CA GLN A 253 12.87 8.68 16.57
C GLN A 253 13.56 7.92 17.72
N ARG A 254 12.96 7.89 18.90
CA ARG A 254 13.47 7.09 20.04
C ARG A 254 13.52 5.60 19.71
N ASP A 255 12.61 5.14 18.85
CA ASP A 255 12.55 3.76 18.35
C ASP A 255 13.45 3.51 17.13
N GLY A 256 14.39 4.42 16.85
CA GLY A 256 15.45 4.25 15.84
C GLY A 256 15.14 4.78 14.44
N ALA A 257 14.06 5.54 14.24
CA ALA A 257 13.86 6.24 12.98
C ALA A 257 14.84 7.44 12.87
N VAL A 258 15.32 7.69 11.65
CA VAL A 258 16.27 8.78 11.38
C VAL A 258 15.53 10.10 11.27
N ALA A 259 15.97 11.12 12.03
CA ALA A 259 15.39 12.45 11.96
C ALA A 259 15.78 13.15 10.65
N LEU A 260 14.80 13.70 9.96
CA LEU A 260 14.97 14.52 8.76
C LEU A 260 14.95 16.01 9.13
N PRO A 261 15.76 16.84 8.47
CA PRO A 261 15.67 18.28 8.60
C PRO A 261 14.33 18.80 8.04
N PRO A 262 13.92 20.03 8.46
CA PRO A 262 12.66 20.62 8.00
C PRO A 262 12.72 21.12 6.55
N ASP A 263 13.90 21.24 5.97
CA ASP A 263 14.07 21.57 4.55
C ASP A 263 13.85 20.30 3.69
N PRO A 264 12.84 20.27 2.80
CA PRO A 264 12.51 19.09 1.99
C PRO A 264 13.64 18.59 1.10
N GLN A 265 14.44 19.48 0.51
CA GLN A 265 15.54 19.10 -0.35
C GLN A 265 16.62 18.35 0.44
N THR A 266 17.03 18.89 1.57
CA THR A 266 18.03 18.26 2.46
C THR A 266 17.50 16.93 3.05
N ALA A 267 16.19 16.84 3.31
CA ALA A 267 15.54 15.61 3.74
C ALA A 267 15.66 14.52 2.68
N ILE A 268 15.42 14.84 1.40
CA ILE A 268 15.55 13.92 0.27
C ILE A 268 16.99 13.44 0.11
N GLU A 269 17.97 14.32 0.21
CA GLU A 269 19.39 13.99 0.15
C GLU A 269 19.80 13.01 1.27
N THR A 270 19.27 13.24 2.48
CA THR A 270 19.47 12.36 3.65
C THR A 270 18.93 10.96 3.37
N ILE A 271 17.72 10.84 2.83
CA ILE A 271 17.10 9.56 2.46
C ILE A 271 17.91 8.87 1.35
N ALA A 272 18.27 9.60 0.29
CA ALA A 272 19.03 9.06 -0.83
C ALA A 272 20.39 8.49 -0.38
N ALA A 273 21.09 9.18 0.52
CA ALA A 273 22.34 8.71 1.10
C ALA A 273 22.15 7.42 1.93
N ALA A 274 21.08 7.34 2.72
CA ALA A 274 20.74 6.16 3.51
C ALA A 274 20.42 4.95 2.63
N LEU A 275 19.60 5.13 1.60
CA LEU A 275 19.22 4.07 0.66
C LEU A 275 20.41 3.54 -0.15
N LYS A 276 21.34 4.41 -0.55
CA LYS A 276 22.61 3.99 -1.20
C LYS A 276 23.46 3.09 -0.29
N LYS A 277 23.59 3.46 1.00
CA LYS A 277 24.33 2.66 1.99
C LYS A 277 23.68 1.30 2.21
N GLU A 278 22.34 1.24 2.24
CA GLU A 278 21.60 -0.02 2.41
C GLU A 278 21.82 -0.96 1.22
N THR A 279 21.70 -0.44 -0.01
CA THR A 279 21.94 -1.21 -1.25
C THR A 279 23.35 -1.77 -1.27
N ALA A 280 24.36 -0.97 -0.89
CA ALA A 280 25.74 -1.43 -0.82
C ALA A 280 25.93 -2.55 0.21
N ARG A 281 25.31 -2.44 1.39
CA ARG A 281 25.35 -3.49 2.43
C ARG A 281 24.67 -4.78 1.97
N ALA A 282 23.53 -4.68 1.29
CA ALA A 282 22.81 -5.83 0.74
C ALA A 282 23.65 -6.57 -0.31
N ASN A 283 24.31 -5.86 -1.20
CA ASN A 283 25.21 -6.43 -2.22
C ASN A 283 26.40 -7.16 -1.59
N VAL A 284 27.02 -6.60 -0.54
CA VAL A 284 28.12 -7.26 0.20
C VAL A 284 27.65 -8.54 0.88
N ARG A 285 26.44 -8.54 1.49
CA ARG A 285 25.87 -9.75 2.12
C ARG A 285 25.59 -10.84 1.09
N ARG A 286 25.01 -10.50 -0.07
CA ARG A 286 24.76 -11.45 -1.17
C ARG A 286 26.07 -12.04 -1.72
N ALA A 287 27.09 -11.23 -1.92
CA ALA A 287 28.41 -11.70 -2.38
C ALA A 287 29.11 -12.63 -1.37
N ARG A 288 28.87 -12.42 -0.05
CA ARG A 288 29.38 -13.33 1.00
C ARG A 288 28.60 -14.64 1.10
N ALA A 289 27.29 -14.63 0.84
CA ALA A 289 26.45 -15.82 0.86
C ALA A 289 26.62 -16.72 -0.38
N ALA A 290 27.17 -16.17 -1.47
CA ALA A 290 27.45 -16.88 -2.71
C ALA A 290 28.87 -17.51 -2.77
N ARG A 291 29.67 -17.31 -1.73
CA ARG A 291 31.00 -17.95 -1.53
C ARG A 291 30.91 -19.09 -0.53
#